data_8ace830eb0260458194499f391985156
#
_entry.id   8ace830eb0260458194499f391985156
#
_cell.length_a   1.000
_cell.length_b   1.000
_cell.length_c   1.000
_cell.angle_alpha   90.00
_cell.angle_beta   90.00
_cell.angle_gamma   90.00
#
_symmetry.space_group_name_H-M   'P 1'
#
loop_
_entity.id
_entity.type
_entity.pdbx_description
1 polymer ?
#
loop_
_entity_poly.entity_id
_entity_poly.type
_entity_poly.pdbx_seq_one_letter_code
_entity_poly.pdbx_strand_id
1 'polypeptide(L)'
;MKHLPIFLISLILLSAFGCESKHQSEESDSLAQYRDTIIGNFNGNNIDTLIAEPIDTTVDRSLWTWRIYGKNNTVDTLILSQCYTVRLIQEGDLDGNGTDEFGVRRETDAGTWDNYCVYTYDKGEWKYLIDPIWTYSDHFYTDLNNGNDVVERAKQSDLVRVRFSDIRNDDFCIIDTLMPIAPHPITNQE
;
A
#
# COMPACT_ATOMS: atom_id res chain seq x y z
N MET A 1 38.41 26.82 -72.84
CA MET A 1 38.56 26.03 -71.65
C MET A 1 37.98 26.84 -70.51
N LYS A 2 36.80 26.48 -70.00
CA LYS A 2 36.11 27.20 -68.94
C LYS A 2 35.93 26.22 -67.78
N HIS A 3 36.56 26.53 -66.67
CA HIS A 3 36.44 25.77 -65.43
C HIS A 3 35.13 26.13 -64.71
N LEU A 4 34.35 25.12 -64.35
CA LEU A 4 33.13 25.22 -63.59
C LEU A 4 33.48 24.90 -62.13
N PRO A 5 33.11 25.72 -61.13
CA PRO A 5 33.32 25.36 -59.70
C PRO A 5 32.20 24.47 -59.20
N ILE A 6 32.57 23.42 -58.52
CA ILE A 6 31.69 22.49 -57.80
C ILE A 6 31.31 23.14 -56.46
N PHE A 7 30.01 23.44 -56.29
CA PHE A 7 29.47 23.86 -55.00
C PHE A 7 29.18 22.60 -54.15
N LEU A 8 29.91 22.47 -53.07
CA LEU A 8 29.72 21.47 -52.04
C LEU A 8 28.58 21.97 -51.11
N ILE A 9 27.39 21.40 -51.22
CA ILE A 9 26.28 21.65 -50.28
C ILE A 9 26.46 20.73 -49.08
N SER A 10 26.88 21.30 -47.96
CA SER A 10 26.97 20.62 -46.69
C SER A 10 25.56 20.55 -46.09
N LEU A 11 25.00 19.34 -46.05
CA LEU A 11 23.72 19.07 -45.42
C LEU A 11 23.92 18.91 -43.89
N ILE A 12 23.58 19.93 -43.14
CA ILE A 12 23.57 19.87 -41.67
C ILE A 12 22.28 19.16 -41.25
N LEU A 13 22.40 17.89 -40.88
CA LEU A 13 21.35 17.17 -40.15
C LEU A 13 21.34 17.65 -38.71
N LEU A 14 20.39 18.52 -38.34
CA LEU A 14 20.07 18.78 -36.95
C LEU A 14 19.31 17.55 -36.41
N SER A 15 20.02 16.75 -35.64
CA SER A 15 19.43 15.73 -34.79
C SER A 15 18.77 16.41 -33.59
N ALA A 16 17.46 16.60 -33.67
CA ALA A 16 16.64 16.89 -32.49
C ALA A 16 16.47 15.60 -31.69
N PHE A 17 17.45 15.25 -30.88
CA PHE A 17 17.29 14.19 -29.88
C PHE A 17 17.20 14.83 -28.51
N GLY A 18 16.12 14.54 -27.85
CA GLY A 18 16.07 14.39 -26.41
C GLY A 18 15.61 15.57 -25.63
N CYS A 19 14.38 15.51 -25.25
CA CYS A 19 13.94 16.08 -23.98
C CYS A 19 12.66 15.37 -23.48
N GLU A 20 12.67 14.04 -23.43
CA GLU A 20 11.55 13.31 -22.82
C GLU A 20 11.94 12.48 -21.57
N SER A 21 13.25 12.29 -21.31
CA SER A 21 13.68 11.40 -20.22
C SER A 21 13.86 12.08 -18.85
N LYS A 22 13.89 13.41 -18.78
CA LYS A 22 14.08 14.10 -17.50
C LYS A 22 12.81 14.27 -16.66
N HIS A 23 11.65 14.39 -17.31
CA HIS A 23 10.40 14.61 -16.56
C HIS A 23 9.94 13.36 -15.80
N GLN A 24 10.16 12.16 -16.36
CA GLN A 24 9.78 10.90 -15.69
C GLN A 24 10.68 10.55 -14.50
N SER A 25 11.94 10.93 -14.50
CA SER A 25 12.86 10.67 -13.39
C SER A 25 12.63 11.60 -12.19
N GLU A 26 12.27 12.85 -12.43
CA GLU A 26 12.01 13.81 -11.34
C GLU A 26 10.68 13.52 -10.62
N GLU A 27 9.66 13.04 -11.34
CA GLU A 27 8.37 12.67 -10.76
C GLU A 27 8.47 11.37 -9.94
N SER A 28 9.24 10.39 -10.38
CA SER A 28 9.46 9.15 -9.64
C SER A 28 10.25 9.37 -8.35
N ASP A 29 11.21 10.27 -8.33
CA ASP A 29 11.97 10.63 -7.13
C ASP A 29 11.12 11.42 -6.12
N SER A 30 10.21 12.26 -6.61
CA SER A 30 9.32 13.04 -5.74
C SER A 30 8.32 12.18 -4.95
N LEU A 31 7.93 11.03 -5.47
CA LEU A 31 6.99 10.11 -4.83
C LEU A 31 7.66 9.08 -3.90
N ALA A 32 8.98 8.94 -3.96
CA ALA A 32 9.72 7.99 -3.12
C ALA A 32 9.53 8.25 -1.62
N GLN A 33 9.29 9.49 -1.20
CA GLN A 33 9.02 9.86 0.17
C GLN A 33 7.70 9.29 0.74
N TYR A 34 6.80 8.86 -0.13
CA TYR A 34 5.50 8.28 0.26
C TYR A 34 5.54 6.75 0.29
N ARG A 35 6.64 6.11 -0.13
CA ARG A 35 6.75 4.66 -0.13
C ARG A 35 6.82 4.12 1.29
N ASP A 36 6.12 3.01 1.48
CA ASP A 36 6.26 2.18 2.68
C ASP A 36 6.53 0.74 2.28
N THR A 37 7.23 -0.01 3.15
CA THR A 37 7.67 -1.36 2.81
C THR A 37 7.66 -2.29 4.02
N ILE A 38 7.26 -3.55 3.78
CA ILE A 38 7.39 -4.64 4.74
C ILE A 38 7.98 -5.89 4.06
N ILE A 39 8.53 -6.79 4.85
CA ILE A 39 9.15 -8.02 4.35
C ILE A 39 8.46 -9.22 4.99
N GLY A 40 8.01 -10.18 4.18
CA GLY A 40 7.34 -11.37 4.70
C GLY A 40 7.16 -12.46 3.66
N ASN A 41 6.59 -13.58 4.08
CA ASN A 41 6.25 -14.72 3.23
C ASN A 41 4.75 -14.69 2.87
N PHE A 42 4.35 -13.77 2.02
CA PHE A 42 2.93 -13.51 1.73
C PHE A 42 2.24 -14.55 0.84
N ASN A 43 2.98 -15.39 0.14
CA ASN A 43 2.44 -16.42 -0.76
C ASN A 43 2.68 -17.87 -0.29
N GLY A 44 3.25 -18.05 0.90
CA GLY A 44 3.58 -19.37 1.48
C GLY A 44 4.82 -20.05 0.90
N ASN A 45 5.49 -19.45 -0.09
CA ASN A 45 6.63 -20.08 -0.77
C ASN A 45 7.94 -19.31 -0.66
N ASN A 46 7.88 -17.98 -0.70
CA ASN A 46 9.07 -17.14 -0.77
C ASN A 46 8.91 -15.88 0.06
N ILE A 47 10.01 -15.46 0.68
CA ILE A 47 10.10 -14.13 1.29
C ILE A 47 10.14 -13.08 0.17
N ASP A 48 9.29 -12.08 0.26
CA ASP A 48 9.26 -10.94 -0.64
C ASP A 48 9.18 -9.63 0.17
N THR A 49 9.38 -8.52 -0.53
CA THR A 49 9.15 -7.17 0.00
C THR A 49 7.88 -6.63 -0.63
N LEU A 50 6.83 -6.38 0.16
CA LEU A 50 5.71 -5.58 -0.29
C LEU A 50 6.08 -4.11 -0.27
N ILE A 51 5.69 -3.41 -1.32
CA ILE A 51 5.91 -1.98 -1.50
C ILE A 51 4.56 -1.31 -1.71
N ALA A 52 4.23 -0.35 -0.88
CA ALA A 52 3.10 0.56 -1.07
C ALA A 52 3.61 1.88 -1.66
N GLU A 53 2.99 2.35 -2.75
CA GLU A 53 3.31 3.65 -3.34
C GLU A 53 2.09 4.23 -4.06
N PRO A 54 1.93 5.57 -4.10
CA PRO A 54 0.87 6.21 -4.87
C PRO A 54 1.15 6.09 -6.37
N ILE A 55 0.09 5.89 -7.17
CA ILE A 55 0.17 5.77 -8.63
C ILE A 55 -0.62 6.85 -9.38
N ASP A 56 -1.59 7.47 -8.72
CA ASP A 56 -2.30 8.63 -9.26
C ASP A 56 -2.29 9.75 -8.21
N THR A 57 -1.54 10.80 -8.49
CA THR A 57 -1.35 11.98 -7.65
C THR A 57 -1.77 13.27 -8.36
N THR A 58 -2.47 13.15 -9.49
CA THR A 58 -2.94 14.29 -10.30
C THR A 58 -4.16 14.98 -9.71
N VAL A 59 -4.82 14.32 -8.77
CA VAL A 59 -6.00 14.79 -8.06
C VAL A 59 -5.65 15.25 -6.65
N ASP A 60 -6.65 15.72 -5.91
CA ASP A 60 -6.49 16.00 -4.48
C ASP A 60 -5.96 14.76 -3.73
N ARG A 61 -5.09 14.99 -2.75
CA ARG A 61 -4.41 13.92 -2.03
C ARG A 61 -5.36 12.94 -1.33
N SER A 62 -6.52 13.41 -0.91
CA SER A 62 -7.57 12.57 -0.32
C SER A 62 -8.15 11.53 -1.30
N LEU A 63 -7.95 11.75 -2.61
CA LEU A 63 -8.42 10.89 -3.69
C LEU A 63 -7.30 10.05 -4.31
N TRP A 64 -6.10 10.07 -3.76
CA TRP A 64 -4.98 9.33 -4.31
C TRP A 64 -5.28 7.84 -4.39
N THR A 65 -4.77 7.23 -5.45
CA THR A 65 -4.78 5.79 -5.65
C THR A 65 -3.40 5.23 -5.37
N TRP A 66 -3.36 4.16 -4.59
CA TRP A 66 -2.15 3.48 -4.19
C TRP A 66 -2.11 2.08 -4.76
N ARG A 67 -0.92 1.58 -5.01
CA ARG A 67 -0.69 0.16 -5.27
C ARG A 67 0.18 -0.45 -4.18
N ILE A 68 -0.11 -1.69 -3.85
CA ILE A 68 0.73 -2.54 -3.00
C ILE A 68 1.11 -3.75 -3.84
N TYR A 69 2.39 -4.01 -3.99
CA TYR A 69 2.88 -5.07 -4.86
C TYR A 69 4.13 -5.73 -4.29
N GLY A 70 4.36 -7.00 -4.65
CA GLY A 70 5.57 -7.73 -4.32
C GLY A 70 6.73 -7.29 -5.23
N LYS A 71 7.88 -6.95 -4.67
CA LYS A 71 9.08 -6.57 -5.42
C LYS A 71 9.51 -7.65 -6.43
N ASN A 72 9.29 -8.92 -6.09
CA ASN A 72 9.64 -10.07 -6.93
C ASN A 72 8.43 -10.62 -7.70
N ASN A 73 7.30 -9.90 -7.72
CA ASN A 73 6.04 -10.32 -8.35
C ASN A 73 5.54 -11.69 -7.86
N THR A 74 5.70 -11.98 -6.57
CA THR A 74 5.27 -13.24 -5.95
C THR A 74 3.78 -13.25 -5.59
N VAL A 75 3.15 -12.09 -5.57
CA VAL A 75 1.73 -11.85 -5.29
C VAL A 75 1.15 -10.84 -6.27
N ASP A 76 -0.14 -10.86 -6.47
CA ASP A 76 -0.86 -9.90 -7.30
C ASP A 76 -0.81 -8.49 -6.71
N THR A 77 -0.93 -7.47 -7.56
CA THR A 77 -0.98 -6.08 -7.12
C THR A 77 -2.35 -5.78 -6.50
N LEU A 78 -2.33 -5.24 -5.29
CA LEU A 78 -3.51 -4.70 -4.61
C LEU A 78 -3.63 -3.20 -4.91
N ILE A 79 -4.81 -2.74 -5.33
CA ILE A 79 -5.10 -1.33 -5.60
C ILE A 79 -6.02 -0.79 -4.51
N LEU A 80 -5.64 0.34 -3.93
CA LEU A 80 -6.40 1.06 -2.92
C LEU A 80 -6.70 2.47 -3.44
N SER A 81 -7.97 2.82 -3.53
CA SER A 81 -8.41 4.15 -3.96
C SER A 81 -8.82 5.02 -2.77
N GLN A 82 -8.80 6.35 -2.96
CA GLN A 82 -9.24 7.32 -1.96
C GLN A 82 -8.50 7.21 -0.62
N CYS A 83 -7.16 7.12 -0.69
CA CYS A 83 -6.31 7.06 0.49
C CYS A 83 -5.39 8.27 0.54
N TYR A 84 -5.48 9.08 1.60
CA TYR A 84 -4.57 10.19 1.84
C TYR A 84 -3.14 9.70 2.07
N THR A 85 -3.00 8.63 2.85
CA THR A 85 -1.74 7.91 3.06
C THR A 85 -2.00 6.44 3.34
N VAL A 86 -1.00 5.61 3.07
CA VAL A 86 -1.02 4.17 3.32
C VAL A 86 0.21 3.82 4.17
N ARG A 87 -0.01 3.07 5.28
CA ARG A 87 1.05 2.47 6.10
C ARG A 87 0.87 0.98 6.11
N LEU A 88 1.97 0.27 5.89
CA LEU A 88 2.02 -1.19 5.97
C LEU A 88 2.48 -1.63 7.36
N ILE A 89 1.81 -2.60 7.93
CA ILE A 89 2.17 -3.22 9.20
C ILE A 89 2.36 -4.71 8.98
N GLN A 90 3.47 -5.25 9.48
CA GLN A 90 3.76 -6.67 9.39
C GLN A 90 3.04 -7.41 10.53
N GLU A 91 2.08 -8.24 10.20
CA GLU A 91 1.26 -8.97 11.17
C GLU A 91 1.77 -10.41 11.43
N GLY A 92 2.56 -10.94 10.50
CA GLY A 92 3.00 -12.34 10.53
C GLY A 92 1.86 -13.33 10.21
N ASP A 93 2.06 -14.60 10.48
CA ASP A 93 1.08 -15.67 10.21
C ASP A 93 -0.01 -15.68 11.29
N LEU A 94 -1.08 -14.92 11.07
CA LEU A 94 -2.18 -14.74 12.03
C LEU A 94 -3.10 -15.96 12.09
N ASP A 95 -3.37 -16.61 10.96
CA ASP A 95 -4.32 -17.71 10.85
C ASP A 95 -3.66 -19.11 10.94
N GLY A 96 -2.32 -19.16 10.90
CA GLY A 96 -1.56 -20.39 11.02
C GLY A 96 -1.46 -21.21 9.75
N ASN A 97 -1.71 -20.57 8.59
CA ASN A 97 -1.68 -21.26 7.29
C ASN A 97 -0.26 -21.34 6.69
N GLY A 98 0.73 -20.64 7.29
CA GLY A 98 2.12 -20.59 6.85
C GLY A 98 2.40 -19.44 5.88
N THR A 99 1.44 -18.54 5.65
CA THR A 99 1.64 -17.26 4.97
C THR A 99 1.58 -16.11 5.97
N ASP A 100 2.32 -15.05 5.68
CA ASP A 100 2.25 -13.84 6.49
C ASP A 100 1.08 -12.96 6.02
N GLU A 101 0.28 -12.50 6.96
CA GLU A 101 -0.68 -11.43 6.77
C GLU A 101 -0.01 -10.08 6.94
N PHE A 102 -0.67 -9.03 6.44
CA PHE A 102 -0.25 -7.66 6.70
C PHE A 102 -1.43 -6.74 6.94
N GLY A 103 -1.21 -5.77 7.81
CA GLY A 103 -2.12 -4.68 8.08
C GLY A 103 -1.89 -3.50 7.13
N VAL A 104 -2.95 -2.81 6.77
CA VAL A 104 -2.91 -1.54 6.06
C VAL A 104 -3.71 -0.51 6.82
N ARG A 105 -3.02 0.51 7.33
CA ARG A 105 -3.69 1.72 7.78
C ARG A 105 -3.94 2.62 6.58
N ARG A 106 -5.20 2.93 6.35
CA ARG A 106 -5.67 3.87 5.33
C ARG A 106 -6.09 5.16 6.01
N GLU A 107 -5.25 6.17 5.92
CA GLU A 107 -5.55 7.49 6.46
C GLU A 107 -6.59 8.19 5.58
N THR A 108 -7.61 8.77 6.23
CA THR A 108 -8.61 9.59 5.55
C THR A 108 -8.19 11.05 5.53
N ASP A 109 -8.84 11.87 4.70
CA ASP A 109 -8.60 13.32 4.62
C ASP A 109 -8.82 14.04 5.96
N ALA A 110 -9.75 13.59 6.77
CA ALA A 110 -10.06 14.17 8.06
C ALA A 110 -8.94 13.97 9.11
N GLY A 111 -8.02 13.02 8.89
CA GLY A 111 -6.85 12.75 9.74
C GLY A 111 -7.15 12.30 11.17
N THR A 112 -8.41 12.13 11.54
CA THR A 112 -8.84 11.79 12.89
C THR A 112 -9.10 10.30 13.05
N TRP A 113 -9.70 9.70 12.03
CA TRP A 113 -10.07 8.29 11.99
C TRP A 113 -9.46 7.61 10.80
N ASP A 114 -8.91 6.44 11.01
CA ASP A 114 -8.26 5.62 10.00
C ASP A 114 -8.96 4.28 9.89
N ASN A 115 -9.06 3.80 8.67
CA ASN A 115 -9.50 2.46 8.40
C ASN A 115 -8.29 1.50 8.46
N TYR A 116 -8.39 0.45 9.26
CA TYR A 116 -7.38 -0.59 9.36
C TYR A 116 -7.90 -1.88 8.76
N CYS A 117 -7.21 -2.36 7.73
CA CYS A 117 -7.55 -3.57 7.01
C CYS A 117 -6.45 -4.61 7.14
N VAL A 118 -6.78 -5.85 7.44
CA VAL A 118 -5.84 -6.97 7.43
C VAL A 118 -6.05 -7.81 6.18
N TYR A 119 -4.98 -8.02 5.43
CA TYR A 119 -5.01 -8.76 4.18
C TYR A 119 -4.28 -10.08 4.28
N THR A 120 -4.88 -11.11 3.69
CA THR A 120 -4.29 -12.43 3.45
C THR A 120 -4.29 -12.74 1.96
N TYR A 121 -3.28 -13.51 1.49
CA TYR A 121 -3.20 -13.96 0.10
C TYR A 121 -3.59 -15.44 0.01
N ASP A 122 -4.77 -15.71 -0.54
CA ASP A 122 -5.30 -17.07 -0.66
C ASP A 122 -5.66 -17.39 -2.12
N LYS A 123 -5.10 -18.48 -2.64
CA LYS A 123 -5.38 -19.02 -3.99
C LYS A 123 -5.13 -18.03 -5.13
N GLY A 124 -4.15 -17.17 -4.98
CA GLY A 124 -3.80 -16.18 -6.01
C GLY A 124 -4.58 -14.86 -5.90
N GLU A 125 -5.30 -14.62 -4.82
CA GLU A 125 -6.11 -13.43 -4.63
C GLU A 125 -5.90 -12.83 -3.24
N TRP A 126 -5.89 -11.49 -3.16
CA TRP A 126 -5.97 -10.78 -1.90
C TRP A 126 -7.39 -10.79 -1.34
N LYS A 127 -7.50 -11.03 -0.04
CA LYS A 127 -8.76 -11.01 0.70
C LYS A 127 -8.58 -10.22 1.99
N TYR A 128 -9.66 -9.70 2.53
CA TYR A 128 -9.67 -9.31 3.94
C TYR A 128 -9.62 -10.58 4.79
N LEU A 129 -8.78 -10.60 5.82
CA LEU A 129 -8.74 -11.68 6.81
C LEU A 129 -9.91 -11.57 7.79
N ILE A 130 -10.23 -10.36 8.18
CA ILE A 130 -11.33 -9.94 9.06
C ILE A 130 -12.00 -8.70 8.47
N ASP A 131 -13.18 -8.35 8.96
CA ASP A 131 -13.82 -7.08 8.62
C ASP A 131 -12.92 -5.89 8.97
N PRO A 132 -12.86 -4.87 8.10
CA PRO A 132 -12.12 -3.64 8.39
C PRO A 132 -12.55 -2.99 9.70
N ILE A 133 -11.60 -2.47 10.45
CA ILE A 133 -11.82 -1.82 11.74
C ILE A 133 -11.40 -0.36 11.70
N TRP A 134 -11.84 0.41 12.68
CA TRP A 134 -11.51 1.83 12.79
C TRP A 134 -10.57 2.07 13.96
N THR A 135 -9.57 2.91 13.72
CA THR A 135 -8.64 3.38 14.75
C THR A 135 -8.66 4.90 14.79
N TYR A 136 -8.67 5.45 15.99
CA TYR A 136 -8.41 6.87 16.19
C TYR A 136 -6.91 7.13 16.02
N SER A 137 -6.54 8.16 15.27
CA SER A 137 -5.14 8.37 14.86
C SER A 137 -4.17 8.44 16.04
N ASP A 138 -4.53 9.12 17.13
CA ASP A 138 -3.66 9.20 18.31
C ASP A 138 -3.49 7.83 18.96
N HIS A 139 -4.56 7.02 19.08
CA HIS A 139 -4.46 5.66 19.62
C HIS A 139 -3.57 4.77 18.77
N PHE A 140 -3.66 4.90 17.44
CA PHE A 140 -2.83 4.12 16.53
C PHE A 140 -1.33 4.32 16.80
N TYR A 141 -0.92 5.57 17.01
CA TYR A 141 0.49 5.88 17.21
C TYR A 141 0.98 5.66 18.64
N THR A 142 0.12 5.87 19.64
CA THR A 142 0.48 5.80 21.07
C THR A 142 0.13 4.46 21.67
N ASP A 143 -1.16 4.20 21.85
CA ASP A 143 -1.67 3.09 22.64
C ASP A 143 -1.60 1.75 21.89
N LEU A 144 -1.61 1.80 20.55
CA LEU A 144 -1.51 0.65 19.65
C LEU A 144 -0.14 0.52 18.98
N ASN A 145 0.89 1.14 19.55
CA ASN A 145 2.30 0.97 19.18
C ASN A 145 2.56 1.10 17.66
N ASN A 146 2.10 2.21 17.05
CA ASN A 146 2.17 2.45 15.61
C ASN A 146 1.50 1.33 14.77
N GLY A 147 0.46 0.73 15.31
CA GLY A 147 -0.31 -0.33 14.65
C GLY A 147 0.14 -1.76 14.96
N ASN A 148 1.31 -1.96 15.57
CA ASN A 148 1.81 -3.30 15.87
C ASN A 148 0.95 -4.07 16.88
N ASP A 149 0.11 -3.38 17.65
CA ASP A 149 -0.76 -3.97 18.66
C ASP A 149 -2.23 -3.95 18.24
N VAL A 150 -2.55 -3.63 16.99
CA VAL A 150 -3.93 -3.60 16.49
C VAL A 150 -4.48 -5.02 16.34
N VAL A 151 -3.70 -5.93 15.75
CA VAL A 151 -4.11 -7.32 15.54
C VAL A 151 -3.02 -8.26 16.04
N GLU A 152 -3.40 -9.31 16.73
CA GLU A 152 -2.51 -10.34 17.21
C GLU A 152 -3.11 -11.72 16.99
N ARG A 153 -2.28 -12.71 16.74
CA ARG A 153 -2.70 -14.11 16.70
C ARG A 153 -3.29 -14.53 18.05
N ALA A 154 -4.51 -15.05 18.03
CA ALA A 154 -5.12 -15.60 19.24
C ALA A 154 -4.61 -17.03 19.52
N LYS A 155 -4.88 -17.53 20.73
CA LYS A 155 -4.61 -18.94 21.07
C LYS A 155 -5.47 -19.93 20.29
N GLN A 156 -6.66 -19.50 19.92
CA GLN A 156 -7.60 -20.24 19.08
C GLN A 156 -7.28 -19.95 17.62
N SER A 157 -7.14 -20.99 16.82
CA SER A 157 -6.69 -20.87 15.41
C SER A 157 -7.68 -20.21 14.47
N ASP A 158 -8.94 -20.09 14.87
CA ASP A 158 -10.03 -19.47 14.12
C ASP A 158 -10.34 -18.04 14.55
N LEU A 159 -9.54 -17.49 15.47
CA LEU A 159 -9.73 -16.15 16.02
C LEU A 159 -8.42 -15.34 15.94
N VAL A 160 -8.57 -14.02 15.81
CA VAL A 160 -7.54 -13.03 16.10
C VAL A 160 -7.98 -12.13 17.26
N ARG A 161 -7.02 -11.68 18.06
CA ARG A 161 -7.26 -10.62 19.03
C ARG A 161 -7.13 -9.29 18.33
N VAL A 162 -8.11 -8.43 18.51
CA VAL A 162 -8.16 -7.12 17.84
C VAL A 162 -8.36 -6.03 18.88
N ARG A 163 -7.57 -4.96 18.74
CA ARG A 163 -7.71 -3.73 19.54
C ARG A 163 -7.95 -2.56 18.58
N PHE A 164 -9.04 -1.84 18.83
CA PHE A 164 -9.46 -0.73 17.99
C PHE A 164 -10.21 0.33 18.80
N SER A 165 -10.39 1.52 18.22
CA SER A 165 -11.07 2.61 18.91
C SER A 165 -12.59 2.48 18.78
N ASP A 166 -13.32 2.69 19.88
CA ASP A 166 -14.81 2.67 19.86
C ASP A 166 -15.34 3.99 19.29
N ILE A 167 -15.80 3.94 18.03
CA ILE A 167 -16.40 5.10 17.35
C ILE A 167 -17.80 5.49 17.89
N ARG A 168 -18.39 4.65 18.73
CA ARG A 168 -19.74 4.87 19.29
C ARG A 168 -19.71 5.68 20.57
N ASN A 169 -18.53 5.93 21.11
CA ASN A 169 -18.31 6.55 22.39
C ASN A 169 -17.40 7.76 22.26
N ASP A 170 -17.83 8.91 22.75
CA ASP A 170 -17.07 10.16 22.71
C ASP A 170 -15.74 10.10 23.49
N ASP A 171 -15.59 9.13 24.39
CA ASP A 171 -14.35 8.88 25.13
C ASP A 171 -13.28 8.15 24.28
N PHE A 172 -13.63 7.70 23.07
CA PHE A 172 -12.75 7.01 22.14
C PHE A 172 -11.93 5.86 22.77
N CYS A 173 -12.52 5.14 23.74
CA CYS A 173 -11.80 4.08 24.43
C CYS A 173 -11.39 2.94 23.48
N ILE A 174 -10.30 2.25 23.82
CA ILE A 174 -9.86 1.08 23.06
C ILE A 174 -10.70 -0.13 23.46
N ILE A 175 -11.29 -0.78 22.47
CA ILE A 175 -11.92 -2.09 22.59
C ILE A 175 -10.84 -3.14 22.35
N ASP A 176 -10.80 -4.14 23.20
CA ASP A 176 -9.93 -5.32 23.11
C ASP A 176 -10.83 -6.55 23.06
N THR A 177 -10.85 -7.27 21.95
CA THR A 177 -11.78 -8.37 21.72
C THR A 177 -11.20 -9.46 20.81
N LEU A 178 -11.92 -10.57 20.68
CA LEU A 178 -11.61 -11.61 19.70
C LEU A 178 -12.58 -11.50 18.52
N MET A 179 -12.03 -11.58 17.30
CA MET A 179 -12.78 -11.59 16.06
C MET A 179 -12.53 -12.90 15.31
N PRO A 180 -13.56 -13.48 14.68
CA PRO A 180 -13.40 -14.68 13.87
C PRO A 180 -12.59 -14.37 12.61
N ILE A 181 -11.67 -15.27 12.27
CA ILE A 181 -11.00 -15.28 10.98
C ILE A 181 -12.01 -15.74 9.94
N ALA A 182 -12.36 -14.88 9.01
CA ALA A 182 -13.36 -15.14 7.97
C ALA A 182 -12.94 -14.49 6.64
N PRO A 183 -11.93 -15.04 5.93
CA PRO A 183 -11.44 -14.45 4.70
C PRO A 183 -12.55 -14.25 3.67
N HIS A 184 -12.68 -13.01 3.18
CA HIS A 184 -13.71 -12.64 2.22
C HIS A 184 -13.17 -11.66 1.17
N PRO A 185 -13.81 -11.57 -0.02
CA PRO A 185 -13.37 -10.71 -1.10
C PRO A 185 -13.29 -9.25 -0.66
N ILE A 186 -12.31 -8.54 -1.20
CA ILE A 186 -12.18 -7.09 -1.03
C ILE A 186 -13.35 -6.46 -1.78
N THR A 187 -14.31 -5.94 -1.02
CA THR A 187 -15.39 -5.14 -1.59
C THR A 187 -14.84 -3.72 -1.76
N ASN A 188 -14.86 -3.21 -3.00
CA ASN A 188 -14.62 -1.79 -3.23
C ASN A 188 -15.66 -1.03 -2.41
N GLN A 189 -15.25 -0.48 -1.29
CA GLN A 189 -16.09 0.47 -0.58
C GLN A 189 -16.10 1.72 -1.46
N GLU A 190 -17.27 1.99 -2.04
CA GLU A 190 -17.60 3.22 -2.74
C GLU A 190 -17.49 4.44 -1.80
#